data_c2a15a06396c1f30411104cdaa4cf590
#
_entry.id   c2a15a06396c1f30411104cdaa4cf590
#
_cell.length_a   1.000
_cell.length_b   1.000
_cell.length_c   1.000
_cell.angle_alpha   90.00
_cell.angle_beta   90.00
_cell.angle_gamma   90.00
#
_symmetry.space_group_name_H-M   'P 1'
#
loop_
_entity.id
_entity.type
_entity.pdbx_description
1 polymer ?
#
loop_
_entity_poly.entity_id
_entity_poly.type
_entity_poly.pdbx_seq_one_letter_code
_entity_poly.pdbx_strand_id
1 'polypeptide(L)'
;ADLQWKLNEHDYRTFRLGHEKIIKELSALGMGRFITEEITPELVDERVAGHYHHIGTTKMSKYPSDGVVDKNCKVHDLSNLHVAGSSIFPTAGYSGPTMMIVAFAMRLAKHISVKLQS
;
A
#
# COMPACT_ATOMS: atom_id res chain seq x y z
N ALA A 1 -1.35 18.36 -13.47
CA ALA A 1 -1.43 16.93 -13.73
C ALA A 1 -2.89 16.48 -13.60
N ASP A 2 -3.35 15.71 -14.56
CA ASP A 2 -4.71 15.16 -14.54
C ASP A 2 -4.62 13.75 -13.95
N LEU A 3 -5.16 13.56 -12.72
CA LEU A 3 -5.18 12.29 -12.03
C LEU A 3 -6.52 11.59 -12.28
N GLN A 4 -6.50 10.55 -13.09
CA GLN A 4 -7.66 9.67 -13.30
C GLN A 4 -7.57 8.48 -12.34
N TRP A 5 -8.31 8.56 -11.24
CA TRP A 5 -8.37 7.50 -10.23
C TRP A 5 -9.79 6.99 -10.08
N LYS A 6 -9.97 5.68 -10.05
CA LYS A 6 -11.26 5.02 -9.88
C LYS A 6 -11.10 3.72 -9.09
N LEU A 7 -12.07 3.43 -8.24
CA LEU A 7 -12.25 2.09 -7.68
C LEU A 7 -12.78 1.13 -8.75
N ASN A 8 -12.50 -0.15 -8.60
CA ASN A 8 -12.96 -1.21 -9.49
C ASN A 8 -13.78 -2.25 -8.71
N GLU A 9 -14.40 -3.20 -9.41
CA GLU A 9 -15.22 -4.26 -8.82
C GLU A 9 -14.51 -5.08 -7.72
N HIS A 10 -13.20 -5.26 -7.84
CA HIS A 10 -12.42 -5.96 -6.82
C HIS A 10 -12.33 -5.15 -5.52
N ASP A 11 -12.19 -3.84 -5.62
CA ASP A 11 -12.15 -2.94 -4.47
C ASP A 11 -13.50 -2.95 -3.75
N TYR A 12 -14.61 -2.77 -4.48
CA TYR A 12 -15.98 -2.82 -3.91
C TYR A 12 -16.27 -4.17 -3.22
N ARG A 13 -15.90 -5.26 -3.88
CA ARG A 13 -16.03 -6.59 -3.29
C ARG A 13 -15.22 -6.73 -1.99
N THR A 14 -14.02 -6.17 -1.94
CA THR A 14 -13.16 -6.20 -0.75
C THR A 14 -13.79 -5.45 0.41
N PHE A 15 -14.34 -4.25 0.17
CA PHE A 15 -15.09 -3.49 1.18
C PHE A 15 -16.27 -4.29 1.72
N ARG A 16 -17.12 -4.82 0.84
CA ARG A 16 -18.30 -5.59 1.23
C ARG A 16 -17.95 -6.82 2.05
N LEU A 17 -17.06 -7.68 1.54
CA LEU A 17 -16.68 -8.91 2.24
C LEU A 17 -15.96 -8.64 3.55
N GLY A 18 -15.12 -7.61 3.63
CA GLY A 18 -14.47 -7.19 4.87
C GLY A 18 -15.47 -6.77 5.92
N HIS A 19 -16.44 -5.95 5.55
CA HIS A 19 -17.52 -5.48 6.42
C HIS A 19 -18.40 -6.63 6.93
N GLU A 20 -18.87 -7.50 6.03
CA GLU A 20 -19.66 -8.68 6.38
C GLU A 20 -18.93 -9.61 7.35
N LYS A 21 -17.63 -9.84 7.11
CA LYS A 21 -16.81 -10.69 7.95
C LYS A 21 -16.62 -10.11 9.35
N ILE A 22 -16.33 -8.82 9.46
CA ILE A 22 -16.17 -8.12 10.75
C ILE A 22 -17.48 -8.25 11.57
N ILE A 23 -18.62 -7.94 10.96
CA ILE A 23 -19.92 -8.04 11.63
C ILE A 23 -20.20 -9.46 12.10
N LYS A 24 -19.96 -10.45 11.24
CA LYS A 24 -20.15 -11.86 11.59
C LYS A 24 -19.32 -12.27 12.79
N GLU A 25 -18.04 -11.93 12.81
CA GLU A 25 -17.14 -12.30 13.93
C GLU A 25 -17.53 -11.60 15.24
N LEU A 26 -17.81 -10.28 15.18
CA LEU A 26 -18.21 -9.52 16.37
C LEU A 26 -19.57 -9.97 16.91
N SER A 27 -20.51 -10.32 16.03
CA SER A 27 -21.81 -10.88 16.45
C SER A 27 -21.64 -12.25 17.10
N ALA A 28 -20.77 -13.11 16.58
CA ALA A 28 -20.48 -14.42 17.14
C ALA A 28 -19.84 -14.34 18.54
N LEU A 29 -19.09 -13.26 18.81
CA LEU A 29 -18.51 -12.96 20.12
C LEU A 29 -19.50 -12.32 21.10
N GLY A 30 -20.76 -12.11 20.72
CA GLY A 30 -21.79 -11.50 21.58
C GLY A 30 -21.55 -10.02 21.84
N MET A 31 -20.80 -9.31 20.98
CA MET A 31 -20.44 -7.89 21.18
C MET A 31 -21.57 -6.92 20.86
N GLY A 32 -22.76 -7.42 20.58
CA GLY A 32 -23.95 -6.60 20.36
C GLY A 32 -24.64 -6.87 19.04
N ARG A 33 -25.70 -6.06 18.78
CA ARG A 33 -26.43 -6.06 17.51
C ARG A 33 -25.85 -4.97 16.60
N PHE A 34 -25.43 -5.35 15.40
CA PHE A 34 -24.90 -4.42 14.41
C PHE A 34 -26.04 -3.99 13.45
N ILE A 35 -26.25 -2.70 13.32
CA ILE A 35 -27.14 -2.10 12.32
C ILE A 35 -26.22 -1.53 11.26
N THR A 36 -26.36 -2.00 10.04
CA THR A 36 -25.47 -1.63 8.94
C THR A 36 -26.26 -1.24 7.70
N GLU A 37 -25.70 -0.36 6.93
CA GLU A 37 -26.15 -0.07 5.58
C GLU A 37 -25.59 -1.13 4.61
N GLU A 38 -26.28 -1.35 3.51
CA GLU A 38 -25.76 -2.16 2.43
C GLU A 38 -24.53 -1.48 1.81
N ILE A 39 -23.45 -2.21 1.64
CA ILE A 39 -22.22 -1.70 1.03
C ILE A 39 -22.35 -1.76 -0.49
N THR A 40 -22.84 -0.68 -1.07
CA THR A 40 -22.94 -0.50 -2.51
C THR A 40 -21.75 0.28 -3.07
N PRO A 41 -21.45 0.20 -4.38
CA PRO A 41 -20.41 1.01 -5.01
C PRO A 41 -20.61 2.50 -4.76
N GLU A 42 -21.84 3.01 -4.86
CA GLU A 42 -22.17 4.42 -4.67
C GLU A 42 -21.85 4.88 -3.24
N LEU A 43 -22.20 4.07 -2.23
CA LEU A 43 -21.89 4.36 -0.83
C LEU A 43 -20.36 4.40 -0.58
N VAL A 44 -19.63 3.48 -1.19
CA VAL A 44 -18.17 3.44 -1.08
C VAL A 44 -17.55 4.67 -1.74
N ASP A 45 -17.95 5.02 -2.96
CA ASP A 45 -17.45 6.18 -3.69
C ASP A 45 -17.74 7.50 -2.96
N GLU A 46 -18.92 7.62 -2.33
CA GLU A 46 -19.27 8.79 -1.52
C GLU A 46 -18.37 8.94 -0.28
N ARG A 47 -17.99 7.82 0.36
CA ARG A 47 -17.27 7.82 1.64
C ARG A 47 -15.76 7.66 1.53
N VAL A 48 -15.25 7.26 0.36
CA VAL A 48 -13.82 7.14 0.15
C VAL A 48 -13.16 8.52 0.14
N ALA A 49 -12.22 8.72 1.03
CA ALA A 49 -11.42 9.94 1.11
C ALA A 49 -9.92 9.62 0.93
N GLY A 50 -9.21 10.54 0.29
CA GLY A 50 -7.75 10.44 0.16
C GLY A 50 -7.05 10.70 1.50
N HIS A 51 -6.12 9.82 1.87
CA HIS A 51 -5.31 9.95 3.10
C HIS A 51 -3.85 10.29 2.82
N TYR A 52 -3.52 10.73 1.61
CA TYR A 52 -2.16 11.12 1.19
C TYR A 52 -1.11 10.00 1.31
N HIS A 53 -1.54 8.75 1.27
CA HIS A 53 -0.68 7.57 1.38
C HIS A 53 -0.39 6.95 0.00
N HIS A 54 0.15 7.74 -0.92
CA HIS A 54 0.51 7.27 -2.26
C HIS A 54 1.64 6.25 -2.17
N ILE A 55 1.48 5.12 -2.88
CA ILE A 55 2.46 4.04 -2.91
C ILE A 55 2.57 3.41 -4.31
N GLY A 56 3.66 2.67 -4.55
CA GLY A 56 3.77 1.71 -5.65
C GLY A 56 4.20 2.27 -7.00
N THR A 57 4.41 3.58 -7.17
CA THR A 57 4.80 4.16 -8.47
C THR A 57 6.20 3.76 -8.93
N THR A 58 7.07 3.34 -7.99
CA THR A 58 8.40 2.76 -8.27
C THR A 58 8.57 1.43 -7.55
N LYS A 59 7.55 0.58 -7.62
CA LYS A 59 7.44 -0.64 -6.81
C LYS A 59 8.67 -1.53 -6.89
N MET A 60 9.01 -2.12 -5.76
CA MET A 60 10.08 -3.11 -5.63
C MET A 60 9.70 -4.42 -6.29
N SER A 61 10.64 -5.02 -7.02
CA SER A 61 10.47 -6.31 -7.67
C SER A 61 11.78 -7.08 -7.76
N LYS A 62 11.66 -8.38 -8.04
CA LYS A 62 12.82 -9.22 -8.33
C LYS A 62 13.32 -8.99 -9.76
N TYR A 63 12.43 -8.71 -10.70
CA TYR A 63 12.74 -8.59 -12.12
C TYR A 63 12.39 -7.19 -12.64
N PRO A 64 13.18 -6.64 -13.59
CA PRO A 64 12.91 -5.32 -14.20
C PRO A 64 11.54 -5.22 -14.88
N SER A 65 11.02 -6.34 -15.39
CA SER A 65 9.68 -6.41 -16.02
C SER A 65 8.53 -6.14 -15.04
N ASP A 66 8.75 -6.35 -13.75
CA ASP A 66 7.69 -6.40 -12.75
C ASP A 66 7.67 -5.17 -11.84
N GLY A 67 8.71 -4.34 -11.91
CA GLY A 67 8.84 -3.13 -11.08
C GLY A 67 10.06 -2.29 -11.44
N VAL A 68 10.33 -1.29 -10.64
CA VAL A 68 11.32 -0.25 -10.93
C VAL A 68 12.60 -0.42 -10.11
N VAL A 69 12.49 -0.85 -8.85
CA VAL A 69 13.65 -1.00 -7.96
C VAL A 69 13.82 -2.44 -7.48
N ASP A 70 15.07 -2.81 -7.22
CA ASP A 70 15.42 -4.10 -6.61
C ASP A 70 15.21 -4.10 -5.08
N LYS A 71 15.52 -5.23 -4.43
CA LYS A 71 15.43 -5.40 -2.97
C LYS A 71 16.26 -4.40 -2.15
N ASN A 72 17.25 -3.75 -2.76
CA ASN A 72 18.09 -2.72 -2.16
C ASN A 72 17.65 -1.30 -2.53
N CYS A 73 16.43 -1.16 -3.04
CA CYS A 73 15.85 0.11 -3.49
C CYS A 73 16.62 0.76 -4.65
N LYS A 74 17.47 0.01 -5.36
CA LYS A 74 18.22 0.48 -6.52
C LYS A 74 17.39 0.30 -7.78
N VAL A 75 17.33 1.31 -8.64
CA VAL A 75 16.71 1.19 -9.97
C VAL A 75 17.41 0.11 -10.78
N HIS A 76 16.64 -0.81 -11.40
CA HIS A 76 17.20 -2.02 -11.99
C HIS A 76 18.34 -1.76 -12.99
N ASP A 77 18.14 -0.87 -13.91
CA ASP A 77 19.11 -0.63 -15.01
C ASP A 77 20.12 0.50 -14.73
N LEU A 78 20.14 1.04 -13.49
CA LEU A 78 21.02 2.12 -13.11
C LEU A 78 21.92 1.70 -11.93
N SER A 79 23.21 2.04 -12.00
CA SER A 79 24.17 1.66 -10.97
C SER A 79 24.18 2.56 -9.74
N ASN A 80 23.74 3.82 -9.90
CA ASN A 80 23.92 4.89 -8.92
C ASN A 80 22.61 5.57 -8.49
N LEU A 81 21.42 5.05 -8.91
CA LEU A 81 20.13 5.61 -8.54
C LEU A 81 19.38 4.69 -7.59
N HIS A 82 18.99 5.23 -6.44
CA HIS A 82 18.18 4.55 -5.44
C HIS A 82 16.95 5.39 -5.12
N VAL A 83 15.86 4.73 -4.75
CA VAL A 83 14.60 5.38 -4.39
C VAL A 83 14.28 5.10 -2.93
N ALA A 84 14.00 6.17 -2.16
CA ALA A 84 13.50 6.07 -0.79
C ALA A 84 12.08 6.66 -0.73
N GLY A 85 11.20 6.03 0.05
CA GLY A 85 9.82 6.48 0.21
C GLY A 85 8.80 5.37 -0.03
N SER A 86 7.52 5.70 0.08
CA SER A 86 6.43 4.74 -0.09
C SER A 86 6.23 4.26 -1.53
N SER A 87 6.75 4.98 -2.50
CA SER A 87 6.67 4.60 -3.92
C SER A 87 7.26 3.23 -4.24
N ILE A 88 8.21 2.73 -3.41
CA ILE A 88 8.83 1.41 -3.59
C ILE A 88 7.98 0.24 -3.08
N PHE A 89 6.88 0.49 -2.35
CA PHE A 89 6.07 -0.59 -1.77
C PHE A 89 5.22 -1.28 -2.84
N PRO A 90 5.30 -2.61 -2.99
CA PRO A 90 4.51 -3.34 -3.97
C PRO A 90 3.03 -3.45 -3.57
N THR A 91 2.73 -3.37 -2.28
CA THR A 91 1.38 -3.51 -1.73
C THR A 91 1.16 -2.54 -0.57
N ALA A 92 -0.10 -2.13 -0.36
CA ALA A 92 -0.52 -1.38 0.80
C ALA A 92 -0.87 -2.30 1.98
N GLY A 93 -0.60 -1.85 3.20
CA GLY A 93 -1.19 -2.39 4.42
C GLY A 93 -2.43 -1.60 4.84
N TYR A 94 -3.03 -1.99 5.97
CA TYR A 94 -4.14 -1.26 6.59
C TYR A 94 -3.69 0.00 7.36
N SER A 95 -2.40 0.12 7.63
CA SER A 95 -1.79 1.19 8.43
C SER A 95 -1.03 2.18 7.56
N GLY A 96 -0.84 3.41 8.06
CA GLY A 96 -0.04 4.43 7.37
C GLY A 96 1.39 3.95 7.10
N PRO A 97 1.99 4.30 5.97
CA PRO A 97 3.28 3.76 5.52
C PRO A 97 4.50 4.35 6.24
N THR A 98 4.35 5.38 7.07
CA THR A 98 5.46 6.20 7.59
C THR A 98 6.54 5.39 8.31
N MET A 99 6.14 4.47 9.20
CA MET A 99 7.12 3.64 9.93
C MET A 99 7.96 2.79 8.97
N MET A 100 7.34 2.20 7.97
CA MET A 100 8.04 1.41 6.97
C MET A 100 8.90 2.26 6.04
N ILE A 101 8.48 3.49 5.71
CA ILE A 101 9.32 4.45 4.96
C ILE A 101 10.63 4.70 5.72
N VAL A 102 10.55 5.01 7.01
CA VAL A 102 11.74 5.26 7.85
C VAL A 102 12.63 4.02 7.93
N ALA A 103 12.06 2.84 8.18
CA ALA A 103 12.81 1.59 8.26
C ALA A 103 13.57 1.28 6.95
N PHE A 104 12.90 1.42 5.81
CA PHE A 104 13.54 1.21 4.50
C PHE A 104 14.59 2.28 4.18
N ALA A 105 14.36 3.54 4.53
CA ALA A 105 15.34 4.61 4.35
C ALA A 105 16.61 4.36 5.17
N MET A 106 16.48 3.95 6.44
CA MET A 106 17.62 3.59 7.29
C MET A 106 18.38 2.38 6.75
N ARG A 107 17.68 1.34 6.29
CA ARG A 107 18.29 0.17 5.66
C ARG A 107 19.06 0.56 4.40
N LEU A 108 18.48 1.42 3.55
CA LEU A 108 19.11 1.93 2.34
C LEU A 108 20.36 2.76 2.67
N ALA A 109 20.28 3.66 3.63
CA ALA A 109 21.43 4.48 4.07
C ALA A 109 22.60 3.60 4.52
N LYS A 110 22.33 2.55 5.34
CA LYS A 110 23.34 1.58 5.75
C LYS A 110 23.94 0.82 4.56
N HIS A 111 23.10 0.38 3.62
CA HIS A 111 23.54 -0.33 2.41
C HIS A 111 24.49 0.52 1.55
N ILE A 112 24.13 1.80 1.33
CA ILE A 112 24.93 2.74 0.56
C ILE A 112 26.25 3.05 1.28
N SER A 113 26.22 3.29 2.60
CA SER A 113 27.41 3.57 3.40
C SER A 113 28.45 2.45 3.31
N VAL A 114 28.03 1.19 3.43
CA VAL A 114 28.93 0.04 3.28
C VAL A 114 29.52 -0.03 1.86
N LYS A 115 28.71 0.26 0.85
CA LYS A 115 29.14 0.21 -0.56
C LYS A 115 30.12 1.31 -0.96
N LEU A 116 30.10 2.45 -0.26
CA LEU A 116 31.04 3.56 -0.49
C LEU A 116 32.38 3.37 0.23
N GLN A 117 32.47 2.41 1.17
CA GLN A 117 33.66 2.09 1.90
C GLN A 117 34.44 0.89 1.30
N SER A 118 33.84 0.19 0.36
CA SER A 118 34.41 -0.94 -0.39
C SER A 118 35.01 -0.48 -1.71
#